data_3bbce606001f9e85a2db45299ff1f966
#
_entry.id   3bbce606001f9e85a2db45299ff1f966
#
_cell.length_a   1.000
_cell.length_b   1.000
_cell.length_c   1.000
_cell.angle_alpha   90.00
_cell.angle_beta   90.00
_cell.angle_gamma   90.00
#
_symmetry.space_group_name_H-M   'P 1'
#
loop_
_entity.id
_entity.type
_entity.pdbx_description
1 polymer ?
#
loop_
_entity_poly.entity_id
_entity_poly.type
_entity_poly.pdbx_seq_one_letter_code
_entity_poly.pdbx_strand_id
1 'polypeptide(L)'
;MNAICPATVVTTLTEITPAMEKKLIGITPLRKLSKPEDVANVVAFLVSDKARMITGASIDIDGGQRLGFLDWETYVKIRKGLL
;
A
#
# COMPACT_ATOMS: atom_id res chain seq x y z
N MET A 1 -11.21 -16.81 -8.54
CA MET A 1 -9.87 -16.25 -8.85
C MET A 1 -9.82 -14.81 -8.39
N ASN A 2 -8.78 -14.44 -7.65
CA ASN A 2 -8.57 -13.08 -7.19
C ASN A 2 -7.13 -12.65 -7.48
N ALA A 3 -6.91 -11.35 -7.51
CA ALA A 3 -5.58 -10.79 -7.70
C ALA A 3 -5.20 -9.91 -6.52
N ILE A 4 -3.93 -9.88 -6.17
CA ILE A 4 -3.40 -8.94 -5.19
C ILE A 4 -2.39 -8.03 -5.89
N CYS A 5 -2.41 -6.77 -5.52
CA CYS A 5 -1.57 -5.75 -6.13
C CYS A 5 -0.80 -5.02 -5.03
N PRO A 6 0.35 -5.58 -4.58
CA PRO A 6 1.17 -4.89 -3.60
C PRO A 6 1.92 -3.73 -4.26
N ALA A 7 2.17 -2.68 -3.49
CA ALA A 7 3.06 -1.61 -3.90
C ALA A 7 4.47 -1.88 -3.36
N THR A 8 5.08 -0.90 -2.71
CA THR A 8 6.42 -1.09 -2.14
C THR A 8 6.36 -2.02 -0.93
N VAL A 9 7.01 -3.16 -1.03
CA VAL A 9 7.14 -4.13 0.07
C VAL A 9 8.58 -4.13 0.54
N VAL A 10 8.79 -3.83 1.81
CA VAL A 10 10.13 -3.79 2.40
C VAL A 10 10.55 -5.19 2.83
N THR A 11 11.61 -5.70 2.23
CA THR A 11 12.20 -7.00 2.56
C THR A 11 13.68 -6.83 2.85
N THR A 12 14.34 -7.90 3.28
CA THR A 12 15.79 -7.90 3.46
C THR A 12 16.55 -7.73 2.15
N LEU A 13 15.90 -7.98 1.02
CA LEU A 13 16.48 -7.84 -0.31
C LEU A 13 16.20 -6.47 -0.94
N THR A 14 15.34 -5.68 -0.32
CA THR A 14 14.98 -4.36 -0.84
C THR A 14 16.04 -3.34 -0.44
N GLU A 15 16.71 -2.78 -1.44
CA GLU A 15 17.71 -1.74 -1.23
C GLU A 15 17.04 -0.37 -1.23
N ILE A 16 16.52 0.03 -0.07
CA ILE A 16 15.88 1.33 0.09
C ILE A 16 16.73 2.18 1.00
N THR A 17 17.16 3.35 0.50
CA THR A 17 17.86 4.33 1.33
C THR A 17 16.87 5.00 2.29
N PRO A 18 17.34 5.54 3.43
CA PRO A 18 16.44 6.29 4.33
C PRO A 18 15.72 7.45 3.64
N ALA A 19 16.37 8.10 2.69
CA ALA A 19 15.75 9.19 1.93
C ALA A 19 14.61 8.70 1.05
N MET A 20 14.80 7.56 0.38
CA MET A 20 13.75 6.94 -0.45
C MET A 20 12.59 6.46 0.40
N GLU A 21 12.88 5.84 1.53
CA GLU A 21 11.86 5.36 2.47
C GLU A 21 10.98 6.52 2.94
N LYS A 22 11.60 7.61 3.34
CA LYS A 22 10.87 8.82 3.78
C LYS A 22 9.96 9.35 2.67
N LYS A 23 10.46 9.37 1.44
CA LYS A 23 9.68 9.84 0.30
C LYS A 23 8.48 8.93 0.01
N LEU A 24 8.68 7.61 0.04
CA LEU A 24 7.62 6.65 -0.20
C LEU A 24 6.56 6.70 0.90
N ILE A 25 6.96 6.84 2.15
CA ILE A 25 6.04 7.04 3.28
C ILE A 25 5.25 8.33 3.07
N GLY A 26 5.89 9.37 2.58
CA GLY A 26 5.25 10.67 2.34
C GLY A 26 4.12 10.61 1.32
N ILE A 27 4.21 9.73 0.33
CA ILE A 27 3.17 9.57 -0.70
C ILE A 27 2.15 8.48 -0.36
N THR A 28 2.31 7.83 0.79
CA THR A 28 1.42 6.74 1.21
C THR A 28 0.47 7.25 2.28
N PRO A 29 -0.85 7.27 2.02
CA PRO A 29 -1.83 7.80 2.99
C PRO A 29 -1.75 7.18 4.37
N LEU A 30 -1.50 5.87 4.50
CA LEU A 30 -1.37 5.22 5.80
C LEU A 30 -0.02 5.46 6.48
N ARG A 31 0.90 6.17 5.81
CA ARG A 31 2.18 6.60 6.38
C ARG A 31 3.08 5.46 6.83
N LYS A 32 3.00 4.34 6.12
CA LYS A 32 3.89 3.20 6.36
C LYS A 32 4.00 2.37 5.10
N LEU A 33 5.09 1.64 4.98
CA LEU A 33 5.31 0.74 3.85
C LEU A 33 4.86 -0.67 4.22
N SER A 34 4.47 -1.43 3.21
CA SER A 34 4.03 -2.81 3.40
C SER A 34 5.19 -3.70 3.81
N LYS A 35 4.90 -4.67 4.66
CA LYS A 35 5.81 -5.75 5.01
C LYS A 35 5.33 -7.03 4.33
N PRO A 36 6.21 -8.04 4.18
CA PRO A 36 5.77 -9.32 3.62
C PRO A 36 4.56 -9.93 4.32
N GLU A 37 4.43 -9.74 5.63
CA GLU A 37 3.31 -10.22 6.41
C GLU A 37 1.99 -9.60 5.99
N ASP A 38 2.01 -8.35 5.56
CA ASP A 38 0.79 -7.66 5.12
C ASP A 38 0.23 -8.34 3.86
N VAL A 39 1.09 -8.75 2.95
CA VAL A 39 0.71 -9.49 1.75
C VAL A 39 0.28 -10.91 2.10
N ALA A 40 1.07 -11.59 2.94
CA ALA A 40 0.80 -12.97 3.32
C ALA A 40 -0.54 -13.12 4.04
N ASN A 41 -0.90 -12.16 4.90
CA ASN A 41 -2.17 -12.19 5.62
C ASN A 41 -3.37 -12.09 4.68
N VAL A 42 -3.28 -11.29 3.63
CA VAL A 42 -4.34 -11.17 2.64
C VAL A 42 -4.46 -12.47 1.84
N VAL A 43 -3.35 -13.04 1.40
CA VAL A 43 -3.36 -14.32 0.68
C VAL A 43 -3.96 -15.41 1.54
N ALA A 44 -3.55 -15.50 2.81
CA ALA A 44 -4.07 -16.51 3.73
C ALA A 44 -5.59 -16.39 3.89
N PHE A 45 -6.11 -15.19 3.98
CA PHE A 45 -7.55 -14.95 4.05
C PHE A 45 -8.24 -15.38 2.75
N LEU A 46 -7.71 -14.99 1.60
CA LEU A 46 -8.34 -15.26 0.30
C LEU A 46 -8.40 -16.76 -0.04
N VAL A 47 -7.44 -17.56 0.44
CA VAL A 47 -7.45 -19.01 0.20
C VAL A 47 -8.21 -19.77 1.28
N SER A 48 -8.72 -19.09 2.28
CA SER A 48 -9.49 -19.71 3.36
C SER A 48 -10.97 -19.82 3.00
N ASP A 49 -11.69 -20.67 3.74
CA ASP A 49 -13.15 -20.78 3.58
C ASP A 49 -13.88 -19.50 3.94
N LYS A 50 -13.25 -18.62 4.71
CA LYS A 50 -13.83 -17.32 5.07
C LYS A 50 -14.03 -16.42 3.86
N ALA A 51 -13.25 -16.63 2.80
CA ALA A 51 -13.36 -15.85 1.56
C ALA A 51 -14.14 -16.60 0.47
N ARG A 52 -14.96 -17.58 0.83
CA ARG A 52 -15.64 -18.49 -0.13
C ARG A 52 -16.53 -17.75 -1.14
N MET A 53 -17.02 -16.59 -0.82
CA MET A 53 -17.90 -15.81 -1.69
C MET A 53 -17.15 -14.69 -2.44
N ILE A 54 -15.82 -14.66 -2.35
CA ILE A 54 -14.99 -13.65 -3.02
C ILE A 54 -14.32 -14.25 -4.25
N THR A 55 -14.65 -13.71 -5.41
CA THR A 55 -14.00 -14.07 -6.66
C THR A 55 -14.01 -12.87 -7.59
N GLY A 56 -13.01 -12.76 -8.45
CA GLY A 56 -12.89 -11.67 -9.39
C GLY A 56 -12.44 -10.36 -8.75
N ALA A 57 -12.00 -10.38 -7.49
CA ALA A 57 -11.55 -9.18 -6.80
C ALA A 57 -10.10 -8.88 -7.11
N SER A 58 -9.77 -7.58 -7.19
CA SER A 58 -8.41 -7.09 -7.26
C SER A 58 -8.18 -6.23 -6.03
N ILE A 59 -7.25 -6.66 -5.17
CA ILE A 59 -7.05 -6.04 -3.86
C ILE A 59 -5.71 -5.34 -3.84
N ASP A 60 -5.74 -4.03 -3.62
CA ASP A 60 -4.54 -3.22 -3.47
C ASP A 60 -4.03 -3.31 -2.04
N ILE A 61 -2.74 -3.63 -1.89
CA ILE A 61 -2.07 -3.71 -0.59
C ILE A 61 -0.94 -2.69 -0.62
N ASP A 62 -1.30 -1.42 -0.52
CA ASP A 62 -0.40 -0.32 -0.79
C ASP A 62 -0.54 0.86 0.17
N GLY A 63 -1.29 0.70 1.24
CA GLY A 63 -1.54 1.79 2.18
C GLY A 63 -2.25 2.98 1.58
N GLY A 64 -2.91 2.80 0.43
CA GLY A 64 -3.62 3.85 -0.27
C GLY A 64 -2.76 4.62 -1.28
N GLN A 65 -1.52 4.21 -1.51
CA GLN A 65 -0.60 4.90 -2.41
C GLN A 65 -1.17 5.10 -3.81
N ARG A 66 -1.88 4.09 -4.33
CA ARG A 66 -2.49 4.14 -5.65
C ARG A 66 -3.57 5.21 -5.77
N LEU A 67 -4.26 5.51 -4.68
CA LEU A 67 -5.34 6.48 -4.67
C LEU A 67 -4.83 7.92 -4.57
N GLY A 68 -3.59 8.10 -4.14
CA GLY A 68 -2.99 9.42 -4.02
C GLY A 68 -2.06 9.69 -5.17
N PHE A 69 -2.47 10.55 -6.11
CA PHE A 69 -1.61 11.00 -7.19
C PHE A 69 -0.61 12.05 -6.72
N LEU A 70 -0.78 12.52 -5.47
CA LEU A 70 0.01 13.57 -4.88
C LEU A 70 0.68 13.04 -3.63
N ASP A 71 1.87 13.59 -3.30
CA ASP A 71 2.45 13.32 -2.00
C ASP A 71 1.56 13.91 -0.91
N TRP A 72 1.75 13.43 0.32
CA TRP A 72 0.91 13.85 1.43
C TRP A 72 1.05 15.33 1.73
N GLU A 73 2.25 15.89 1.61
CA GLU A 73 2.47 17.32 1.88
C GLU A 73 1.70 18.18 0.90
N THR A 74 1.75 17.84 -0.40
CA THR A 74 0.99 18.54 -1.44
C THR A 74 -0.50 18.40 -1.20
N TYR A 75 -0.96 17.20 -0.86
CA TYR A 75 -2.37 16.96 -0.55
C TYR A 75 -2.85 17.81 0.61
N VAL A 76 -2.07 17.88 1.69
CA VAL A 76 -2.40 18.69 2.86
C VAL A 76 -2.46 20.17 2.49
N LYS A 77 -1.51 20.66 1.70
CA LYS A 77 -1.49 22.05 1.23
C LYS A 77 -2.73 22.37 0.41
N ILE A 78 -3.14 21.48 -0.47
CA ILE A 78 -4.36 21.66 -1.27
C ILE A 78 -5.58 21.77 -0.35
N ARG A 79 -5.69 20.88 0.62
CA ARG A 79 -6.82 20.88 1.56
C ARG A 79 -6.87 22.12 2.41
N LYS A 80 -5.73 22.69 2.73
CA LYS A 80 -5.65 23.93 3.53
C LYS A 80 -5.77 25.19 2.68
N GLY A 81 -5.91 25.04 1.36
CA GLY A 81 -5.99 26.19 0.47
C GLY A 81 -4.68 26.94 0.29
N LEU A 82 -3.55 26.26 0.46
CA LEU A 82 -2.22 26.85 0.34
C LEU A 82 -1.62 26.74 -1.06
N LEU A 83 -2.31 26.09 -1.97
CA LEU A 83 -1.93 25.97 -3.37
C LEU A 83 -3.03 26.48 -4.27
#